data_fabf57771d0f57e76e95fbce4b5c1b89
#
_entry.id   fabf57771d0f57e76e95fbce4b5c1b89
#
_cell.length_a   1.000
_cell.length_b   1.000
_cell.length_c   1.000
_cell.angle_alpha   90.00
_cell.angle_beta   90.00
_cell.angle_gamma   90.00
#
_symmetry.space_group_name_H-M   'P 1'
#
loop_
_entity.id
_entity.type
_entity.pdbx_description
1 polymer ?
#
loop_
_entity_poly.entity_id
_entity_poly.type
_entity_poly.pdbx_seq_one_letter_code
_entity_poly.pdbx_strand_id
1 'polypeptide(L)'
;MQTFGIKIEGLSKRYGTGDTAVDALKDVNMTVAPGEVVGLIGPSGSGKSTLLKCLGAVIEPTAGRMTLGDEVIFDDAWRISDLRALRRDKIGFVFQAPYLIPFLDVTDNVALLPMLAGQPNAASRSRALELLTALDVAHRAKAQPSELSGGEQQRVAIARALVNQPPVILADEPTAPLDSERALSVMRILNRMAQQYRTAVIVVTH
;
A
#
# COMPACT_ATOMS: atom_id res chain seq x y z
N MET A 1 -19.69 -4.96 8.71
CA MET A 1 -18.68 -5.73 7.97
C MET A 1 -18.35 -4.90 6.74
N GLN A 2 -17.10 -4.49 6.50
CA GLN A 2 -16.75 -3.67 5.34
C GLN A 2 -17.16 -4.36 4.05
N THR A 3 -17.87 -3.65 3.18
CA THR A 3 -18.40 -4.17 1.91
C THR A 3 -17.30 -4.21 0.85
N PHE A 4 -16.39 -3.23 0.87
CA PHE A 4 -15.27 -3.09 -0.08
C PHE A 4 -13.95 -2.92 0.66
N GLY A 5 -12.85 -3.37 0.07
CA GLY A 5 -11.52 -2.88 0.42
C GLY A 5 -11.30 -1.52 -0.23
N ILE A 6 -11.50 -1.49 -1.57
CA ILE A 6 -11.52 -0.25 -2.35
C ILE A 6 -12.51 -0.39 -3.51
N LYS A 7 -13.24 0.69 -3.81
CA LYS A 7 -14.09 0.83 -4.99
C LYS A 7 -13.78 2.15 -5.69
N ILE A 8 -13.63 2.09 -7.01
CA ILE A 8 -13.47 3.27 -7.88
C ILE A 8 -14.49 3.22 -9.01
N GLU A 9 -15.06 4.38 -9.31
CA GLU A 9 -16.13 4.56 -10.30
C GLU A 9 -15.80 5.80 -11.14
N GLY A 10 -15.65 5.61 -12.46
CA GLY A 10 -15.39 6.68 -13.40
C GLY A 10 -14.10 7.44 -13.19
N LEU A 11 -13.09 6.85 -12.51
CA LEU A 11 -11.89 7.57 -12.12
C LEU A 11 -11.07 7.99 -13.34
N SER A 12 -10.82 9.29 -13.45
CA SER A 12 -10.10 9.89 -14.57
C SER A 12 -8.98 10.79 -14.07
N LYS A 13 -7.87 10.82 -14.82
CA LYS A 13 -6.75 11.75 -14.56
C LYS A 13 -6.24 12.32 -15.86
N ARG A 14 -6.33 13.64 -15.96
CA ARG A 14 -5.82 14.44 -17.08
C ARG A 14 -4.69 15.33 -16.60
N TYR A 15 -3.60 15.36 -17.34
CA TYR A 15 -2.48 16.28 -17.16
C TYR A 15 -2.46 17.31 -18.27
N GLY A 16 -2.03 18.53 -17.95
CA GLY A 16 -1.94 19.64 -18.92
C GLY A 16 -3.30 20.22 -19.29
N THR A 17 -3.28 21.21 -20.16
CA THR A 17 -4.45 21.96 -20.66
C THR A 17 -4.35 22.16 -22.16
N GLY A 18 -5.50 22.38 -22.83
CA GLY A 18 -5.54 22.62 -24.30
C GLY A 18 -4.94 21.47 -25.11
N ASP A 19 -4.16 21.80 -26.14
CA ASP A 19 -3.60 20.80 -27.06
C ASP A 19 -2.51 19.91 -26.50
N THR A 20 -1.96 20.26 -25.31
CA THR A 20 -0.94 19.46 -24.61
C THR A 20 -1.55 18.53 -23.57
N ALA A 21 -2.86 18.48 -23.45
CA ALA A 21 -3.54 17.65 -22.47
C ALA A 21 -3.38 16.15 -22.77
N VAL A 22 -3.01 15.39 -21.74
CA VAL A 22 -2.87 13.93 -21.81
C VAL A 22 -3.80 13.28 -20.80
N ASP A 23 -4.68 12.42 -21.26
CA ASP A 23 -5.54 11.61 -20.40
C ASP A 23 -4.75 10.36 -19.97
N ALA A 24 -4.20 10.41 -18.76
CA ALA A 24 -3.45 9.30 -18.18
C ALA A 24 -4.37 8.19 -17.63
N LEU A 25 -5.59 8.55 -17.18
CA LEU A 25 -6.65 7.64 -16.79
C LEU A 25 -7.95 8.10 -17.42
N LYS A 26 -8.75 7.16 -17.95
CA LYS A 26 -10.05 7.42 -18.56
C LYS A 26 -11.09 6.47 -18.02
N ASP A 27 -12.07 7.00 -17.29
CA ASP A 27 -13.26 6.26 -16.81
C ASP A 27 -12.92 4.89 -16.21
N VAL A 28 -11.92 4.85 -15.30
CA VAL A 28 -11.48 3.60 -14.68
C VAL A 28 -12.48 3.17 -13.62
N ASN A 29 -12.95 1.92 -13.75
CA ASN A 29 -13.89 1.30 -12.83
C ASN A 29 -13.27 0.02 -12.28
N MET A 30 -13.21 -0.12 -10.96
CA MET A 30 -12.65 -1.29 -10.29
C MET A 30 -13.22 -1.44 -8.89
N THR A 31 -13.42 -2.69 -8.47
CA THR A 31 -13.76 -3.01 -7.08
C THR A 31 -12.84 -4.14 -6.63
N VAL A 32 -12.23 -3.99 -5.46
CA VAL A 32 -11.42 -5.03 -4.83
C VAL A 32 -12.01 -5.32 -3.45
N ALA A 33 -12.35 -6.56 -3.21
CA ALA A 33 -12.96 -7.00 -1.95
C ALA A 33 -11.92 -7.06 -0.80
N PRO A 34 -12.35 -6.98 0.47
CA PRO A 34 -11.47 -7.24 1.60
C PRO A 34 -10.90 -8.66 1.55
N GLY A 35 -9.58 -8.79 1.55
CA GLY A 35 -8.87 -10.07 1.43
C GLY A 35 -8.54 -10.49 0.00
N GLU A 36 -8.91 -9.71 -1.00
CA GLU A 36 -8.61 -9.97 -2.40
C GLU A 36 -7.26 -9.36 -2.81
N VAL A 37 -6.55 -10.05 -3.70
CA VAL A 37 -5.32 -9.55 -4.33
C VAL A 37 -5.56 -9.42 -5.84
N VAL A 38 -5.39 -8.21 -6.37
CA VAL A 38 -5.59 -7.91 -7.79
C VAL A 38 -4.27 -7.44 -8.40
N GLY A 39 -3.88 -8.02 -9.52
CA GLY A 39 -2.73 -7.61 -10.33
C GLY A 39 -3.13 -6.63 -11.43
N LEU A 40 -2.50 -5.47 -11.49
CA LEU A 40 -2.59 -4.52 -12.60
C LEU A 40 -1.44 -4.81 -13.57
N ILE A 41 -1.76 -5.41 -14.69
CA ILE A 41 -0.80 -5.81 -15.73
C ILE A 41 -1.00 -4.94 -16.97
N GLY A 42 0.09 -4.58 -17.63
CA GLY A 42 0.03 -3.82 -18.87
C GLY A 42 1.38 -3.18 -19.23
N PRO A 43 1.53 -2.68 -20.46
CA PRO A 43 2.76 -2.08 -20.93
C PRO A 43 3.14 -0.81 -20.15
N SER A 44 4.39 -0.38 -20.26
CA SER A 44 4.83 0.91 -19.74
C SER A 44 3.99 2.04 -20.37
N GLY A 45 3.65 3.05 -19.58
CA GLY A 45 2.80 4.16 -20.02
C GLY A 45 1.29 3.89 -20.03
N SER A 46 0.81 2.69 -19.66
CA SER A 46 -0.63 2.40 -19.61
C SER A 46 -1.40 3.03 -18.44
N GLY A 47 -0.77 3.88 -17.65
CA GLY A 47 -1.43 4.59 -16.55
C GLY A 47 -1.38 3.91 -15.18
N LYS A 48 -0.78 2.70 -15.05
CA LYS A 48 -0.74 1.94 -13.78
C LYS A 48 -0.20 2.74 -12.59
N SER A 49 0.97 3.37 -12.74
CA SER A 49 1.58 4.20 -11.69
C SER A 49 0.76 5.46 -11.40
N THR A 50 0.08 6.02 -12.41
CA THR A 50 -0.85 7.13 -12.21
C THR A 50 -2.06 6.69 -11.38
N LEU A 51 -2.61 5.51 -11.69
CA LEU A 51 -3.71 4.93 -10.93
C LEU A 51 -3.29 4.70 -9.47
N LEU A 52 -2.13 4.06 -9.23
CA LEU A 52 -1.63 3.86 -7.87
C LEU A 52 -1.46 5.18 -7.10
N LYS A 53 -0.93 6.22 -7.75
CA LYS A 53 -0.77 7.54 -7.12
C LYS A 53 -2.10 8.20 -6.79
N CYS A 54 -3.13 8.04 -7.63
CA CYS A 54 -4.49 8.51 -7.33
C CYS A 54 -5.08 7.73 -6.14
N LEU A 55 -5.03 6.39 -6.19
CA LEU A 55 -5.53 5.53 -5.10
C LEU A 55 -4.79 5.79 -3.78
N GLY A 56 -3.51 6.10 -3.86
CA GLY A 56 -2.66 6.44 -2.72
C GLY A 56 -2.85 7.86 -2.18
N ALA A 57 -3.77 8.63 -2.73
CA ALA A 57 -3.97 10.04 -2.38
C ALA A 57 -2.67 10.88 -2.48
N VAL A 58 -1.76 10.51 -3.40
CA VAL A 58 -0.52 11.24 -3.70
C VAL A 58 -0.77 12.33 -4.74
N ILE A 59 -1.63 12.04 -5.73
CA ILE A 59 -2.10 13.01 -6.71
C ILE A 59 -3.64 13.02 -6.71
N GLU A 60 -4.21 14.18 -6.99
CA GLU A 60 -5.64 14.34 -7.10
C GLU A 60 -6.13 13.82 -8.46
N PRO A 61 -7.16 12.95 -8.51
CA PRO A 61 -7.87 12.62 -9.74
C PRO A 61 -8.53 13.86 -10.35
N THR A 62 -8.84 13.84 -11.65
CA THR A 62 -9.56 14.93 -12.30
C THR A 62 -11.07 14.79 -12.14
N ALA A 63 -11.57 13.54 -12.10
CA ALA A 63 -12.99 13.24 -11.92
C ALA A 63 -13.17 11.81 -11.42
N GLY A 64 -14.39 11.48 -10.99
CA GLY A 64 -14.82 10.16 -10.58
C GLY A 64 -14.96 10.03 -9.07
N ARG A 65 -15.07 8.78 -8.59
CA ARG A 65 -15.34 8.49 -7.18
C ARG A 65 -14.43 7.40 -6.65
N MET A 66 -13.96 7.55 -5.41
CA MET A 66 -13.20 6.54 -4.67
C MET A 66 -13.80 6.31 -3.29
N THR A 67 -13.98 5.04 -2.94
CA THR A 67 -14.45 4.59 -1.62
C THR A 67 -13.41 3.64 -1.03
N LEU A 68 -12.94 3.89 0.19
CA LEU A 68 -12.10 2.98 0.97
C LEU A 68 -12.88 2.40 2.14
N GLY A 69 -12.97 1.08 2.21
CA GLY A 69 -13.92 0.45 3.12
C GLY A 69 -15.33 0.89 2.78
N ASP A 70 -15.99 1.54 3.72
CA ASP A 70 -17.35 2.09 3.54
C ASP A 70 -17.35 3.63 3.46
N GLU A 71 -16.18 4.27 3.38
CA GLU A 71 -16.02 5.72 3.40
C GLU A 71 -15.69 6.26 2.01
N VAL A 72 -16.49 7.19 1.51
CA VAL A 72 -16.19 7.94 0.27
C VAL A 72 -15.10 8.95 0.56
N ILE A 73 -13.92 8.77 -0.05
CA ILE A 73 -12.77 9.63 0.17
C ILE A 73 -12.60 10.70 -0.92
N PHE A 74 -13.09 10.41 -2.13
CA PHE A 74 -13.07 11.30 -3.29
C PHE A 74 -14.38 11.19 -4.07
N ASP A 75 -14.94 12.31 -4.53
CA ASP A 75 -16.14 12.40 -5.36
C ASP A 75 -16.06 13.73 -6.12
N ASP A 76 -15.35 13.71 -7.27
CA ASP A 76 -14.89 14.85 -8.07
C ASP A 76 -14.04 15.88 -7.30
N ALA A 77 -13.90 15.70 -6.01
CA ALA A 77 -13.03 16.44 -5.10
C ALA A 77 -12.76 15.59 -3.85
N TRP A 78 -11.70 15.89 -3.11
CA TRP A 78 -11.43 15.23 -1.83
C TRP A 78 -12.55 15.51 -0.82
N ARG A 79 -13.06 14.43 -0.22
CA ARG A 79 -14.05 14.49 0.89
C ARG A 79 -13.38 14.41 2.26
N ILE A 80 -12.08 14.18 2.27
CA ILE A 80 -11.23 14.08 3.45
C ILE A 80 -10.33 15.31 3.53
N SER A 81 -10.31 15.99 4.65
CA SER A 81 -9.50 17.20 4.85
C SER A 81 -8.02 16.90 5.16
N ASP A 82 -7.74 15.78 5.84
CA ASP A 82 -6.38 15.37 6.19
C ASP A 82 -5.93 14.13 5.37
N LEU A 83 -5.36 14.42 4.21
CA LEU A 83 -4.81 13.37 3.33
C LEU A 83 -3.57 12.67 3.91
N ARG A 84 -2.88 13.27 4.90
CA ARG A 84 -1.75 12.62 5.58
C ARG A 84 -2.27 11.54 6.52
N ALA A 85 -3.29 11.85 7.32
CA ALA A 85 -3.97 10.86 8.16
C ALA A 85 -4.60 9.75 7.31
N LEU A 86 -5.25 10.08 6.19
CA LEU A 86 -5.78 9.09 5.25
C LEU A 86 -4.70 8.10 4.80
N ARG A 87 -3.54 8.60 4.32
CA ARG A 87 -2.42 7.74 3.90
C ARG A 87 -1.84 6.92 5.03
N ARG A 88 -1.67 7.52 6.22
CA ARG A 88 -1.11 6.83 7.38
C ARG A 88 -2.01 5.69 7.87
N ASP A 89 -3.32 5.91 7.90
CA ASP A 89 -4.25 5.05 8.62
C ASP A 89 -5.03 4.10 7.71
N LYS A 90 -5.24 4.48 6.45
CA LYS A 90 -6.14 3.76 5.52
C LYS A 90 -5.43 3.15 4.31
N ILE A 91 -4.17 3.50 4.06
CA ILE A 91 -3.46 3.05 2.86
C ILE A 91 -2.10 2.49 3.24
N GLY A 92 -1.90 1.19 3.01
CA GLY A 92 -0.58 0.58 3.12
C GLY A 92 0.18 0.72 1.80
N PHE A 93 1.49 1.02 1.87
CA PHE A 93 2.35 1.09 0.68
C PHE A 93 3.47 0.06 0.78
N VAL A 94 3.64 -0.70 -0.31
CA VAL A 94 4.78 -1.59 -0.53
C VAL A 94 5.42 -1.19 -1.85
N PHE A 95 6.66 -0.74 -1.81
CA PHE A 95 7.40 -0.27 -2.98
C PHE A 95 8.38 -1.33 -3.48
N GLN A 96 8.88 -1.15 -4.70
CA GLN A 96 9.95 -1.93 -5.29
C GLN A 96 11.20 -1.94 -4.38
N ALA A 97 11.65 -0.76 -3.93
CA ALA A 97 12.64 -0.65 -2.87
C ALA A 97 11.93 -0.52 -1.51
N PRO A 98 12.35 -1.24 -0.48
CA PRO A 98 11.67 -1.27 0.83
C PRO A 98 11.60 0.09 1.54
N TYR A 99 12.51 1.01 1.24
CA TYR A 99 12.62 2.35 1.86
C TYR A 99 12.48 2.30 3.38
N LEU A 100 13.22 1.40 4.01
CA LEU A 100 13.33 1.37 5.47
C LEU A 100 14.17 2.55 5.96
N ILE A 101 13.81 3.09 7.12
CA ILE A 101 14.52 4.21 7.73
C ILE A 101 15.82 3.67 8.33
N PRO A 102 17.00 4.07 7.84
CA PRO A 102 18.26 3.38 8.10
C PRO A 102 18.76 3.48 9.55
N PHE A 103 18.33 4.50 10.30
CA PHE A 103 18.70 4.73 11.70
C PHE A 103 17.68 4.19 12.72
N LEU A 104 16.60 3.55 12.25
CA LEU A 104 15.64 2.86 13.10
C LEU A 104 15.86 1.35 13.01
N ASP A 105 15.69 0.64 14.11
CA ASP A 105 15.65 -0.81 14.10
C ASP A 105 14.40 -1.32 13.34
N VAL A 106 14.36 -2.63 13.08
CA VAL A 106 13.25 -3.28 12.35
C VAL A 106 11.92 -3.05 13.05
N THR A 107 11.87 -3.18 14.37
CA THR A 107 10.64 -2.97 15.14
C THR A 107 10.16 -1.53 15.02
N ASP A 108 11.05 -0.57 15.15
CA ASP A 108 10.71 0.86 15.07
C ASP A 108 10.33 1.30 13.65
N ASN A 109 10.93 0.70 12.62
CA ASN A 109 10.50 0.91 11.23
C ASN A 109 9.02 0.55 11.03
N VAL A 110 8.53 -0.51 11.68
CA VAL A 110 7.12 -0.92 11.59
C VAL A 110 6.25 -0.12 12.54
N ALA A 111 6.71 0.12 13.79
CA ALA A 111 5.93 0.80 14.82
C ALA A 111 5.76 2.31 14.61
N LEU A 112 6.55 2.92 13.72
CA LEU A 112 6.55 4.37 13.50
C LEU A 112 5.17 4.92 13.11
N LEU A 113 4.45 4.27 12.21
CA LEU A 113 3.16 4.77 11.73
C LEU A 113 2.10 4.85 12.82
N PRO A 114 1.86 3.82 13.66
CA PRO A 114 0.93 3.95 14.79
C PRO A 114 1.42 4.94 15.85
N MET A 115 2.73 5.08 16.08
CA MET A 115 3.26 6.14 16.96
C MET A 115 2.93 7.54 16.42
N LEU A 116 3.08 7.77 15.14
CA LEU A 116 2.68 9.04 14.48
C LEU A 116 1.16 9.27 14.50
N ALA A 117 0.37 8.21 14.66
CA ALA A 117 -1.07 8.30 14.89
C ALA A 117 -1.43 8.59 16.37
N GLY A 118 -0.43 8.76 17.24
CA GLY A 118 -0.65 9.03 18.66
C GLY A 118 -0.86 7.79 19.53
N GLN A 119 -0.63 6.59 18.99
CA GLN A 119 -0.70 5.36 19.78
C GLN A 119 0.48 5.25 20.77
N PRO A 120 0.28 4.66 21.94
CA PRO A 120 1.36 4.44 22.91
C PRO A 120 2.50 3.61 22.31
N ASN A 121 3.76 4.00 22.58
CA ASN A 121 4.94 3.33 22.03
C ASN A 121 4.96 1.83 22.33
N ALA A 122 4.61 1.41 23.54
CA ALA A 122 4.58 0.01 23.93
C ALA A 122 3.56 -0.80 23.08
N ALA A 123 2.35 -0.27 22.88
CA ALA A 123 1.33 -0.91 22.05
C ALA A 123 1.76 -0.98 20.57
N SER A 124 2.34 0.11 20.04
CA SER A 124 2.85 0.17 18.67
C SER A 124 3.95 -0.86 18.41
N ARG A 125 4.90 -0.99 19.34
CA ARG A 125 5.99 -2.00 19.24
C ARG A 125 5.47 -3.42 19.42
N SER A 126 4.50 -3.67 20.31
CA SER A 126 3.85 -4.98 20.45
C SER A 126 3.18 -5.39 19.13
N ARG A 127 2.41 -4.48 18.53
CA ARG A 127 1.77 -4.72 17.23
C ARG A 127 2.79 -4.97 16.11
N ALA A 128 3.88 -4.22 16.10
CA ALA A 128 4.98 -4.44 15.15
C ALA A 128 5.57 -5.86 15.29
N LEU A 129 5.85 -6.31 16.53
CA LEU A 129 6.40 -7.65 16.79
C LEU A 129 5.46 -8.77 16.38
N GLU A 130 4.13 -8.61 16.58
CA GLU A 130 3.13 -9.57 16.10
C GLU A 130 3.23 -9.74 14.57
N LEU A 131 3.29 -8.64 13.83
CA LEU A 131 3.41 -8.68 12.37
C LEU A 131 4.74 -9.23 11.89
N LEU A 132 5.85 -8.85 12.53
CA LEU A 132 7.16 -9.40 12.24
C LEU A 132 7.22 -10.91 12.47
N THR A 133 6.53 -11.41 13.50
CA THR A 133 6.39 -12.84 13.77
C THR A 133 5.55 -13.52 12.67
N ALA A 134 4.41 -12.97 12.30
CA ALA A 134 3.56 -13.49 11.23
C ALA A 134 4.27 -13.54 9.87
N LEU A 135 5.30 -12.70 9.69
CA LEU A 135 6.11 -12.59 8.47
C LEU A 135 7.46 -13.31 8.55
N ASP A 136 7.69 -14.10 9.60
CA ASP A 136 8.93 -14.87 9.81
C ASP A 136 10.21 -14.02 9.81
N VAL A 137 10.15 -12.80 10.39
CA VAL A 137 11.28 -11.85 10.46
C VAL A 137 11.49 -11.27 11.87
N ALA A 138 10.78 -11.77 12.88
CA ALA A 138 10.90 -11.31 14.27
C ALA A 138 12.30 -11.53 14.87
N HIS A 139 13.06 -12.51 14.38
CA HIS A 139 14.45 -12.76 14.79
C HIS A 139 15.38 -11.59 14.46
N ARG A 140 14.96 -10.68 13.57
CA ARG A 140 15.67 -9.46 13.16
C ARG A 140 15.13 -8.19 13.83
N ALA A 141 14.25 -8.31 14.83
CA ALA A 141 13.52 -7.20 15.42
C ALA A 141 14.40 -6.00 15.88
N LYS A 142 15.61 -6.29 16.35
CA LYS A 142 16.58 -5.28 16.82
C LYS A 142 17.66 -4.93 15.80
N ALA A 143 17.67 -5.58 14.65
CA ALA A 143 18.64 -5.31 13.58
C ALA A 143 18.33 -3.98 12.88
N GLN A 144 19.35 -3.37 12.28
CA GLN A 144 19.17 -2.22 11.40
C GLN A 144 18.91 -2.70 9.95
N PRO A 145 18.30 -1.86 9.10
CA PRO A 145 18.03 -2.22 7.71
C PRO A 145 19.24 -2.70 6.93
N SER A 146 20.43 -2.16 7.18
CA SER A 146 21.68 -2.56 6.52
C SER A 146 22.14 -3.98 6.83
N GLU A 147 21.63 -4.58 7.90
CA GLU A 147 21.97 -5.93 8.34
C GLU A 147 21.00 -7.00 7.78
N LEU A 148 19.98 -6.57 7.02
CA LEU A 148 18.95 -7.45 6.47
C LEU A 148 19.24 -7.82 5.02
N SER A 149 18.92 -9.07 4.67
CA SER A 149 18.80 -9.46 3.24
C SER A 149 17.64 -8.72 2.57
N GLY A 150 17.66 -8.61 1.24
CA GLY A 150 16.58 -7.95 0.49
C GLY A 150 15.20 -8.55 0.77
N GLY A 151 15.10 -9.87 0.92
CA GLY A 151 13.85 -10.53 1.28
C GLY A 151 13.36 -10.22 2.70
N GLU A 152 14.28 -10.08 3.68
CA GLU A 152 13.93 -9.64 5.03
C GLU A 152 13.47 -8.19 5.03
N GLN A 153 14.15 -7.29 4.30
CA GLN A 153 13.74 -5.90 4.15
C GLN A 153 12.33 -5.78 3.55
N GLN A 154 12.02 -6.60 2.54
CA GLN A 154 10.70 -6.61 1.91
C GLN A 154 9.61 -7.08 2.88
N ARG A 155 9.87 -8.12 3.70
CA ARG A 155 8.94 -8.56 4.74
C ARG A 155 8.70 -7.48 5.81
N VAL A 156 9.72 -6.75 6.20
CA VAL A 156 9.58 -5.59 7.10
C VAL A 156 8.74 -4.47 6.46
N ALA A 157 8.92 -4.19 5.16
CA ALA A 157 8.10 -3.22 4.45
C ALA A 157 6.62 -3.64 4.37
N ILE A 158 6.34 -4.94 4.19
CA ILE A 158 4.97 -5.49 4.24
C ILE A 158 4.39 -5.36 5.66
N ALA A 159 5.16 -5.66 6.72
CA ALA A 159 4.73 -5.45 8.10
C ALA A 159 4.34 -3.99 8.35
N ARG A 160 5.19 -3.05 7.90
CA ARG A 160 4.93 -1.61 8.00
C ARG A 160 3.65 -1.19 7.27
N ALA A 161 3.40 -1.76 6.10
CA ALA A 161 2.18 -1.47 5.35
C ALA A 161 0.91 -1.95 6.05
N LEU A 162 1.00 -3.02 6.86
CA LEU A 162 -0.13 -3.66 7.56
C LEU A 162 -0.39 -3.13 8.97
N VAL A 163 0.55 -2.38 9.56
CA VAL A 163 0.55 -2.10 11.00
C VAL A 163 -0.71 -1.37 11.48
N ASN A 164 -1.23 -0.44 10.69
CA ASN A 164 -2.47 0.29 10.98
C ASN A 164 -3.73 -0.41 10.46
N GLN A 165 -3.63 -1.67 10.00
CA GLN A 165 -4.74 -2.47 9.47
C GLN A 165 -5.54 -1.72 8.36
N PRO A 166 -4.85 -1.23 7.32
CA PRO A 166 -5.51 -0.45 6.28
C PRO A 166 -6.49 -1.31 5.47
N PRO A 167 -7.61 -0.75 4.99
CA PRO A 167 -8.53 -1.45 4.08
C PRO A 167 -7.88 -1.80 2.74
N VAL A 168 -6.83 -1.08 2.32
CA VAL A 168 -6.12 -1.34 1.06
C VAL A 168 -4.60 -1.25 1.21
N ILE A 169 -3.89 -2.14 0.52
CA ILE A 169 -2.45 -2.07 0.27
C ILE A 169 -2.21 -1.85 -1.22
N LEU A 170 -1.35 -0.89 -1.52
CA LEU A 170 -0.88 -0.56 -2.86
C LEU A 170 0.57 -1.02 -2.99
N ALA A 171 0.82 -1.99 -3.86
CA ALA A 171 2.15 -2.54 -4.08
C ALA A 171 2.63 -2.18 -5.49
N ASP A 172 3.69 -1.38 -5.57
CA ASP A 172 4.30 -0.94 -6.82
C ASP A 172 5.55 -1.77 -7.10
N GLU A 173 5.44 -2.71 -8.03
CA GLU A 173 6.50 -3.64 -8.43
C GLU A 173 7.24 -4.32 -7.25
N PRO A 174 6.52 -4.90 -6.29
CA PRO A 174 7.12 -5.37 -5.03
C PRO A 174 8.10 -6.54 -5.22
N THR A 175 8.17 -7.08 -6.43
CA THR A 175 8.99 -8.26 -6.78
C THR A 175 10.05 -7.97 -7.85
N ALA A 176 10.08 -6.77 -8.43
CA ALA A 176 10.97 -6.45 -9.57
C ALA A 176 12.48 -6.70 -9.31
N PRO A 177 13.03 -6.45 -8.10
CA PRO A 177 14.45 -6.70 -7.83
C PRO A 177 14.75 -8.15 -7.44
N LEU A 178 13.76 -9.06 -7.47
CA LEU A 178 13.87 -10.41 -6.92
C LEU A 178 13.95 -11.46 -8.03
N ASP A 179 14.67 -12.55 -7.76
CA ASP A 179 14.56 -13.75 -8.57
C ASP A 179 13.15 -14.38 -8.47
N SER A 180 12.84 -15.31 -9.37
CA SER A 180 11.49 -15.90 -9.48
C SER A 180 11.02 -16.60 -8.20
N GLU A 181 11.91 -17.25 -7.46
CA GLU A 181 11.58 -17.97 -6.22
C GLU A 181 11.20 -16.97 -5.10
N ARG A 182 12.02 -15.94 -4.93
CA ARG A 182 11.75 -14.86 -3.95
C ARG A 182 10.52 -14.05 -4.32
N ALA A 183 10.32 -13.76 -5.61
CA ALA A 183 9.12 -13.09 -6.12
C ALA A 183 7.86 -13.88 -5.76
N LEU A 184 7.82 -15.18 -6.01
CA LEU A 184 6.70 -16.05 -5.62
C LEU A 184 6.49 -16.07 -4.10
N SER A 185 7.57 -16.06 -3.31
CA SER A 185 7.48 -16.00 -1.85
C SER A 185 6.80 -14.70 -1.39
N VAL A 186 7.19 -13.55 -1.93
CA VAL A 186 6.58 -12.25 -1.61
C VAL A 186 5.09 -12.23 -1.99
N MET A 187 4.72 -12.74 -3.17
CA MET A 187 3.33 -12.80 -3.60
C MET A 187 2.47 -13.73 -2.71
N ARG A 188 3.01 -14.88 -2.30
CA ARG A 188 2.35 -15.77 -1.33
C ARG A 188 2.14 -15.10 0.03
N ILE A 189 3.13 -14.33 0.50
CA ILE A 189 3.04 -13.55 1.74
C ILE A 189 1.94 -12.50 1.61
N LEU A 190 1.92 -11.70 0.53
CA LEU A 190 0.90 -10.69 0.30
C LEU A 190 -0.51 -11.30 0.27
N ASN A 191 -0.69 -12.45 -0.41
CA ASN A 191 -1.98 -13.16 -0.47
C ASN A 191 -2.41 -13.65 0.92
N ARG A 192 -1.51 -14.31 1.67
CA ARG A 192 -1.78 -14.77 3.04
C ARG A 192 -2.17 -13.60 3.95
N MET A 193 -1.44 -12.49 3.89
CA MET A 193 -1.71 -11.30 4.69
C MET A 193 -3.02 -10.61 4.30
N ALA A 194 -3.32 -10.52 3.01
CA ALA A 194 -4.58 -10.00 2.52
C ALA A 194 -5.76 -10.74 3.16
N GLN A 195 -5.76 -12.07 3.09
CA GLN A 195 -6.81 -12.91 3.65
C GLN A 195 -6.88 -12.83 5.18
N GLN A 196 -5.74 -12.92 5.87
CA GLN A 196 -5.65 -12.92 7.33
C GLN A 196 -6.14 -11.60 7.94
N TYR A 197 -5.76 -10.47 7.35
CA TYR A 197 -6.10 -9.13 7.85
C TYR A 197 -7.29 -8.50 7.12
N ARG A 198 -7.89 -9.22 6.16
CA ARG A 198 -9.03 -8.75 5.36
C ARG A 198 -8.75 -7.39 4.69
N THR A 199 -7.54 -7.20 4.21
CA THR A 199 -7.13 -6.02 3.45
C THR A 199 -7.14 -6.31 1.95
N ALA A 200 -7.64 -5.39 1.13
CA ALA A 200 -7.51 -5.47 -0.31
C ALA A 200 -6.07 -5.18 -0.73
N VAL A 201 -5.53 -5.90 -1.70
CA VAL A 201 -4.16 -5.66 -2.20
C VAL A 201 -4.21 -5.43 -3.70
N ILE A 202 -3.66 -4.30 -4.14
CA ILE A 202 -3.48 -3.98 -5.56
C ILE A 202 -1.99 -4.00 -5.86
N VAL A 203 -1.58 -4.88 -6.77
CA VAL A 203 -0.19 -5.07 -7.17
C VAL A 203 -0.01 -4.59 -8.61
N VAL A 204 0.88 -3.64 -8.82
CA VAL A 204 1.37 -3.31 -10.17
C VAL A 204 2.58 -4.18 -10.48
N THR A 205 2.56 -4.83 -11.63
CA THR A 205 3.68 -5.64 -12.13
C THR A 205 3.73 -5.56 -13.65
N HIS A 206 4.89 -5.87 -14.20
CA HIS A 206 5.13 -5.97 -15.64
C HIS A 206 5.06 -7.40 -16.14
#